data_2f00452f2a4a6eac31a4259b70a53c13
#
_entry.id   2f00452f2a4a6eac31a4259b70a53c13
#
_cell.length_a   1.000
_cell.length_b   1.000
_cell.length_c   1.000
_cell.angle_alpha   90.00
_cell.angle_beta   90.00
_cell.angle_gamma   90.00
#
_symmetry.space_group_name_H-M   'P 1'
#
loop_
_entity.id
_entity.type
_entity.pdbx_description
1 polymer ?
#
loop_
_entity_poly.entity_id
_entity_poly.type
_entity_poly.pdbx_seq_one_letter_code
_entity_poly.pdbx_strand_id
1 'polypeptide(L)'
;MTRSRAGTPSIIRGRIYGAELGDLPEKYYLAVSNNQRNARLGTFLAVRLTTTRKPPLPSIVQLGEVDAPWTGAISADDIDKIYVDEVTRDYGALPPKTLRRVDEALRAALAL
;
A
#
# COMPACT_ATOMS: atom_id res chain seq x y z
N MET A 1 -4.59 -14.40 25.11
CA MET A 1 -3.20 -13.93 25.17
C MET A 1 -3.07 -12.62 24.46
N THR A 2 -2.43 -11.71 25.08
CA THR A 2 -2.16 -10.44 24.44
C THR A 2 -1.01 -10.59 23.47
N ARG A 3 -1.21 -10.22 22.24
CA ARG A 3 -0.15 -10.24 21.27
C ARG A 3 0.95 -9.28 21.70
N SER A 4 2.19 -9.71 21.57
CA SER A 4 3.31 -8.84 21.83
C SER A 4 3.35 -7.71 20.80
N ARG A 5 3.46 -6.49 21.28
CA ARG A 5 3.59 -5.34 20.40
C ARG A 5 4.90 -5.36 19.63
N ALA A 6 5.91 -6.02 20.16
CA ALA A 6 7.19 -6.10 19.48
C ALA A 6 7.10 -6.82 18.15
N GLY A 7 6.12 -7.75 18.01
CA GLY A 7 5.93 -8.47 16.76
C GLY A 7 4.96 -7.80 15.81
N THR A 8 4.37 -6.67 16.21
CA THR A 8 3.36 -6.00 15.39
C THR A 8 3.99 -4.78 14.70
N PRO A 9 4.02 -4.75 13.37
CA PRO A 9 4.62 -3.62 12.67
C PRO A 9 3.79 -2.36 12.88
N SER A 10 4.47 -1.23 12.95
CA SER A 10 3.82 0.08 12.89
C SER A 10 3.58 0.39 11.42
N ILE A 11 2.34 0.69 11.08
CA ILE A 11 1.98 0.97 9.70
C ILE A 11 2.12 2.46 9.44
N ILE A 12 2.98 2.79 8.49
CA ILE A 12 3.28 4.18 8.14
C ILE A 12 2.85 4.43 6.69
N ARG A 13 2.10 5.47 6.48
CA ARG A 13 1.64 5.88 5.16
C ARG A 13 2.84 6.08 4.24
N GLY A 14 2.75 5.55 3.03
CA GLY A 14 3.80 5.69 2.03
C GLY A 14 4.79 4.54 1.98
N ARG A 15 4.66 3.56 2.86
CA ARG A 15 5.53 2.39 2.86
C ARG A 15 4.82 1.20 2.23
N ILE A 16 5.61 0.32 1.65
CA ILE A 16 5.11 -0.89 1.01
C ILE A 16 5.20 -2.05 1.99
N TYR A 17 4.10 -2.75 2.15
CA TYR A 17 4.01 -3.92 3.01
C TYR A 17 3.60 -5.12 2.20
N GLY A 18 4.25 -6.26 2.48
CA GLY A 18 3.74 -7.53 2.02
C GLY A 18 2.62 -7.98 2.94
N ALA A 19 1.61 -8.63 2.38
CA ALA A 19 0.53 -9.18 3.19
C ALA A 19 -0.03 -10.41 2.53
N GLU A 20 -0.47 -11.35 3.38
CA GLU A 20 -1.13 -12.56 2.95
C GLU A 20 -2.58 -12.49 3.43
N LEU A 21 -3.49 -12.35 2.48
CA LEU A 21 -4.91 -12.23 2.76
C LEU A 21 -5.56 -13.60 2.61
N GLY A 22 -5.97 -14.18 3.73
CA GLY A 22 -6.53 -15.53 3.73
C GLY A 22 -5.49 -16.56 3.28
N ASP A 23 -5.86 -17.41 2.35
CA ASP A 23 -4.97 -18.45 1.82
C ASP A 23 -4.21 -18.02 0.58
N LEU A 24 -4.30 -16.75 0.22
CA LEU A 24 -3.62 -16.24 -0.97
C LEU A 24 -2.14 -16.01 -0.69
N PRO A 25 -1.28 -16.12 -1.72
CA PRO A 25 0.14 -15.82 -1.53
C PRO A 25 0.36 -14.35 -1.23
N GLU A 26 1.54 -14.04 -0.73
CA GLU A 26 1.92 -12.66 -0.42
C GLU A 26 1.75 -11.76 -1.64
N LYS A 27 1.12 -10.62 -1.42
CA LYS A 27 1.02 -9.54 -2.40
C LYS A 27 1.59 -8.27 -1.77
N TYR A 28 1.75 -7.25 -2.58
CA TYR A 28 2.40 -6.01 -2.14
C TYR A 28 1.41 -4.86 -2.18
N TYR A 29 1.43 -4.08 -1.11
CA TYR A 29 0.45 -3.01 -0.89
C TYR A 29 1.15 -1.76 -0.40
N LEU A 30 0.72 -0.62 -0.91
CA LEU A 30 1.19 0.67 -0.44
C LEU A 30 0.19 1.21 0.57
N ALA A 31 0.62 1.47 1.80
CA ALA A 31 -0.25 2.05 2.81
C ALA A 31 -0.57 3.50 2.44
N VAL A 32 -1.85 3.82 2.38
CA VAL A 32 -2.30 5.16 1.98
C VAL A 32 -3.15 5.84 3.03
N SER A 33 -3.53 5.14 4.09
CA SER A 33 -4.36 5.72 5.13
C SER A 33 -3.53 6.49 6.15
N ASN A 34 -4.23 7.35 6.87
CA ASN A 34 -3.67 8.26 7.87
C ASN A 34 -2.99 7.47 8.99
N ASN A 35 -1.80 7.94 9.41
CA ASN A 35 -1.00 7.24 10.42
C ASN A 35 -1.68 7.16 11.79
N GLN A 36 -2.40 8.18 12.19
CA GLN A 36 -3.12 8.14 13.47
C GLN A 36 -4.22 7.10 13.45
N ARG A 37 -4.94 7.03 12.35
CA ARG A 37 -5.96 6.02 12.15
C ARG A 37 -5.33 4.61 12.19
N ASN A 38 -4.21 4.43 11.49
CA ASN A 38 -3.53 3.14 11.41
C ASN A 38 -3.09 2.65 12.79
N ALA A 39 -2.60 3.58 13.61
CA ALA A 39 -2.14 3.24 14.96
C ALA A 39 -3.28 2.81 15.88
N ARG A 40 -4.50 3.28 15.61
CA ARG A 40 -5.63 3.05 16.50
C ARG A 40 -6.50 1.86 16.14
N LEU A 41 -6.60 1.55 14.85
CA LEU A 41 -7.61 0.61 14.40
C LEU A 41 -7.10 -0.82 14.15
N GLY A 42 -5.80 -1.05 14.19
CA GLY A 42 -5.26 -2.38 13.90
C GLY A 42 -5.46 -2.82 12.46
N THR A 43 -5.87 -1.89 11.62
CA THR A 43 -6.01 -2.09 10.17
C THR A 43 -5.45 -0.88 9.46
N PHE A 44 -5.24 -1.01 8.16
CA PHE A 44 -4.89 0.14 7.33
C PHE A 44 -5.49 -0.03 5.94
N LEU A 45 -5.62 1.10 5.24
CA LEU A 45 -6.07 1.07 3.86
C LEU A 45 -4.86 1.14 2.96
N ALA A 46 -4.86 0.32 1.94
CA ALA A 46 -3.73 0.21 1.04
C ALA A 46 -4.19 0.00 -0.39
N VAL A 47 -3.33 0.36 -1.33
CA VAL A 47 -3.56 0.14 -2.75
C VAL A 47 -2.56 -0.88 -3.26
N ARG A 48 -2.95 -1.63 -4.27
CA ARG A 48 -2.21 -2.77 -4.74
C ARG A 48 -1.09 -2.37 -5.69
N LEU A 49 0.08 -2.97 -5.51
CA LEU A 49 1.13 -2.97 -6.52
C LEU A 49 0.96 -4.21 -7.39
N THR A 50 1.07 -4.05 -8.70
CA THR A 50 0.90 -5.16 -9.62
C THR A 50 1.87 -5.04 -10.79
N THR A 51 2.35 -6.19 -11.26
CA THR A 51 3.12 -6.24 -12.51
C THR A 51 2.21 -6.49 -13.70
N THR A 52 0.93 -6.76 -13.46
CA THR A 52 -0.05 -6.90 -14.55
C THR A 52 -0.19 -5.55 -15.24
N ARG A 53 -0.17 -5.60 -16.58
CA ARG A 53 -0.29 -4.38 -17.37
C ARG A 53 -1.66 -3.75 -17.13
N LYS A 54 -1.65 -2.43 -16.88
CA LYS A 54 -2.87 -1.66 -16.64
C LYS A 54 -3.03 -0.58 -17.71
N PRO A 55 -4.26 -0.23 -18.04
CA PRO A 55 -4.49 0.86 -18.98
C PRO A 55 -4.03 2.20 -18.39
N PRO A 56 -3.72 3.18 -19.23
CA PRO A 56 -3.26 4.48 -18.75
C PRO A 56 -4.43 5.35 -18.25
N LEU A 57 -4.89 5.07 -17.04
CA LEU A 57 -5.97 5.81 -16.39
C LEU A 57 -5.40 6.74 -15.33
N PRO A 58 -6.10 7.84 -14.99
CA PRO A 58 -5.64 8.74 -13.93
C PRO A 58 -5.47 8.07 -12.57
N SER A 59 -6.19 6.98 -12.33
CA SER A 59 -6.10 6.22 -11.08
C SER A 59 -4.97 5.20 -11.06
N ILE A 60 -4.19 5.11 -12.13
CA ILE A 60 -3.07 4.16 -12.23
C ILE A 60 -1.76 4.93 -12.25
N VAL A 61 -0.82 4.56 -11.38
CA VAL A 61 0.51 5.16 -11.33
C VAL A 61 1.51 4.15 -11.88
N GLN A 62 2.11 4.47 -13.03
CA GLN A 62 3.16 3.63 -13.58
C GLN A 62 4.46 3.90 -12.81
N LEU A 63 5.11 2.83 -12.35
CA LEU A 63 6.36 2.95 -11.64
C LEU A 63 7.51 3.08 -12.62
N GLY A 64 8.55 3.83 -12.21
CA GLY A 64 9.72 4.08 -13.03
C GLY A 64 10.99 3.69 -12.32
N GLU A 65 12.13 4.09 -12.89
CA GLU A 65 13.44 3.73 -12.35
C GLU A 65 13.65 4.25 -10.94
N VAL A 66 13.08 5.41 -10.62
CA VAL A 66 13.24 6.00 -9.27
C VAL A 66 12.58 5.15 -8.20
N ASP A 67 11.71 4.24 -8.60
CA ASP A 67 10.96 3.38 -7.69
C ASP A 67 11.59 2.02 -7.50
N ALA A 68 12.75 1.78 -8.10
CA ALA A 68 13.43 0.50 -7.99
C ALA A 68 13.60 0.10 -6.51
N PRO A 69 13.47 -1.16 -6.16
CA PRO A 69 13.34 -2.31 -7.07
C PRO A 69 11.90 -2.58 -7.55
N TRP A 70 10.96 -1.69 -7.23
CA TRP A 70 9.57 -1.92 -7.61
C TRP A 70 9.32 -1.58 -9.07
N THR A 71 8.57 -2.44 -9.73
CA THR A 71 8.21 -2.27 -11.13
C THR A 71 6.70 -2.47 -11.28
N GLY A 72 6.20 -2.14 -12.47
CA GLY A 72 4.78 -2.30 -12.75
C GLY A 72 3.99 -1.05 -12.43
N ALA A 73 2.89 -1.20 -11.73
CA ALA A 73 1.97 -0.10 -11.48
C ALA A 73 1.33 -0.19 -10.10
N ILE A 74 0.89 0.96 -9.62
CA ILE A 74 0.05 1.07 -8.42
C ILE A 74 -1.37 1.37 -8.90
N SER A 75 -2.31 0.53 -8.51
CA SER A 75 -3.71 0.70 -8.87
C SER A 75 -4.44 1.36 -7.71
N ALA A 76 -4.73 2.65 -7.83
CA ALA A 76 -5.48 3.37 -6.80
C ALA A 76 -6.96 2.97 -6.79
N ASP A 77 -7.40 2.20 -7.78
CA ASP A 77 -8.75 1.64 -7.78
C ASP A 77 -8.89 0.43 -6.87
N ASP A 78 -7.78 -0.24 -6.57
CA ASP A 78 -7.79 -1.44 -5.73
C ASP A 78 -7.42 -1.08 -4.31
N ILE A 79 -8.39 -0.58 -3.57
CA ILE A 79 -8.20 -0.21 -2.16
C ILE A 79 -8.67 -1.35 -1.28
N ASP A 80 -7.77 -1.88 -0.47
CA ASP A 80 -8.09 -2.96 0.47
C ASP A 80 -7.89 -2.48 1.89
N LYS A 81 -8.72 -2.99 2.79
CA LYS A 81 -8.51 -2.84 4.21
C LYS A 81 -7.72 -4.08 4.67
N ILE A 82 -6.53 -3.85 5.19
CA ILE A 82 -5.63 -4.91 5.59
C ILE A 82 -5.48 -4.90 7.11
N TYR A 83 -5.56 -6.07 7.72
CA TYR A 83 -5.32 -6.21 9.14
C TYR A 83 -3.82 -6.28 9.39
N VAL A 84 -3.37 -5.62 10.45
CA VAL A 84 -1.94 -5.54 10.74
C VAL A 84 -1.31 -6.93 10.90
N ASP A 85 -2.07 -7.89 11.44
CA ASP A 85 -1.55 -9.25 11.62
C ASP A 85 -1.48 -10.06 10.32
N GLU A 86 -1.99 -9.52 9.21
CA GLU A 86 -1.80 -10.13 7.89
C GLU A 86 -0.50 -9.69 7.23
N VAL A 87 0.17 -8.67 7.80
CA VAL A 87 1.40 -8.13 7.23
C VAL A 87 2.54 -9.12 7.44
N THR A 88 3.26 -9.41 6.36
CA THR A 88 4.39 -10.31 6.39
C THR A 88 5.71 -9.57 6.53
N ARG A 89 5.80 -8.38 5.94
CA ARG A 89 7.07 -7.65 5.90
C ARG A 89 6.86 -6.19 5.51
N ASP A 90 7.70 -5.32 6.06
CA ASP A 90 7.80 -3.92 5.66
C ASP A 90 8.96 -3.81 4.65
N TYR A 91 8.65 -3.37 3.45
CA TYR A 91 9.62 -3.27 2.37
C TYR A 91 10.16 -1.85 2.17
N GLY A 92 9.74 -0.90 2.99
CA GLY A 92 10.26 0.45 2.91
C GLY A 92 9.35 1.41 2.16
N ALA A 93 9.76 2.66 2.11
CA ALA A 93 8.96 3.74 1.55
C ALA A 93 9.25 3.95 0.07
N LEU A 94 8.23 4.38 -0.67
CA LEU A 94 8.43 4.90 -2.02
C LEU A 94 8.92 6.35 -1.95
N PRO A 95 9.56 6.84 -3.03
CA PRO A 95 9.99 8.23 -3.07
C PRO A 95 8.83 9.21 -2.93
N PRO A 96 9.06 10.38 -2.30
CA PRO A 96 8.00 11.38 -2.15
C PRO A 96 7.36 11.80 -3.47
N LYS A 97 8.12 11.85 -4.54
CA LYS A 97 7.59 12.21 -5.87
C LYS A 97 6.53 11.21 -6.32
N THR A 98 6.80 9.92 -6.13
CA THR A 98 5.86 8.87 -6.48
C THR A 98 4.63 8.94 -5.57
N LEU A 99 4.83 9.20 -4.28
CA LEU A 99 3.72 9.31 -3.34
C LEU A 99 2.77 10.44 -3.70
N ARG A 100 3.28 11.56 -4.21
CA ARG A 100 2.43 12.65 -4.67
C ARG A 100 1.58 12.21 -5.86
N ARG A 101 2.14 11.41 -6.76
CA ARG A 101 1.37 10.86 -7.89
C ARG A 101 0.28 9.90 -7.40
N VAL A 102 0.58 9.13 -6.35
CA VAL A 102 -0.43 8.25 -5.75
C VAL A 102 -1.57 9.07 -5.13
N ASP A 103 -1.24 10.18 -4.47
CA ASP A 103 -2.26 11.06 -3.90
C ASP A 103 -3.21 11.56 -4.99
N GLU A 104 -2.68 11.98 -6.12
CA GLU A 104 -3.50 12.43 -7.23
C GLU A 104 -4.33 11.30 -7.83
N ALA A 105 -3.74 10.11 -7.92
CA ALA A 105 -4.47 8.94 -8.43
C ALA A 105 -5.63 8.57 -7.51
N LEU A 106 -5.44 8.68 -6.20
CA LEU A 106 -6.52 8.45 -5.24
C LEU A 106 -7.62 9.50 -5.38
N ARG A 107 -7.26 10.77 -5.57
CA ARG A 107 -8.26 11.80 -5.82
C ARG A 107 -9.07 11.48 -7.07
N ALA A 108 -8.40 11.04 -8.12
CA ALA A 108 -9.08 10.67 -9.35
C ALA A 108 -10.02 9.49 -9.15
N ALA A 109 -9.55 8.43 -8.46
CA ALA A 109 -10.34 7.24 -8.23
C ALA A 109 -11.58 7.51 -7.37
N LEU A 110 -11.45 8.42 -6.40
CA LEU A 110 -12.49 8.70 -5.42
C LEU A 110 -13.25 9.99 -5.69
N ALA A 111 -12.88 10.72 -6.74
CA ALA A 111 -13.50 11.99 -7.11
C ALA A 111 -13.41 13.04 -5.99
N LEU A 112 -12.26 13.12 -5.35
CA LEU A 112 -12.03 14.09 -4.28
C LEU A 112 -11.43 15.39 -4.80
#